data_056a961a19a61b7a7b8deedd1cd33029
#
_entry.id   056a961a19a61b7a7b8deedd1cd33029
#
_cell.length_a   1.000
_cell.length_b   1.000
_cell.length_c   1.000
_cell.angle_alpha   90.00
_cell.angle_beta   90.00
_cell.angle_gamma   90.00
#
_symmetry.space_group_name_H-M   'P 1'
#
loop_
_entity.id
_entity.type
_entity.pdbx_description
1 polymer ?
#
loop_
_entity_poly.entity_id
_entity_poly.type
_entity_poly.pdbx_seq_one_letter_code
_entity_poly.pdbx_strand_id
1 'polypeptide(L)'
;MEKIIVNGRKNGQKIEIACSNLVMGAGDFLRADNMDFAGPVLDQYFEMGGNIFDTARHYRHSEKAIGTWMNMRENRDSVIIQTKGGHPVREASDVPRVTPEAIHEDISVSLDTLQTDHVELFALHRDNPEVEVGPIMEAMHKEVEDGRVYAIGLSNWELPRIIEANEYAVSHGLTPLSFNSPNFSLAKVNRPRWENCVSANEAMIRWHEATNLPLFSWSSQAGGFFSGRFSEEDTSDTEMVEVYYSEANWERYSRAKQLANQKGCTPIQISLAYVLTQSFPTAAVIGPENATELQSSVAAAGIKLTASEVDWLDLKA
;
A
#
# COMPACT_ATOMS: atom_id res chain seq x y z
N MET A 1 12.39 6.13 -10.64
CA MET A 1 11.93 5.77 -9.29
C MET A 1 12.95 4.81 -8.67
N GLU A 2 13.21 4.94 -7.37
CA GLU A 2 14.03 3.97 -6.64
C GLU A 2 13.30 2.64 -6.53
N LYS A 3 14.05 1.56 -6.30
CA LYS A 3 13.48 0.22 -6.11
C LYS A 3 13.69 -0.24 -4.68
N ILE A 4 12.65 -0.86 -4.11
CA ILE A 4 12.75 -1.64 -2.89
C ILE A 4 12.67 -3.13 -3.24
N ILE A 5 13.31 -3.97 -2.45
CA ILE A 5 13.33 -5.41 -2.68
C ILE A 5 12.34 -6.09 -1.74
N VAL A 6 11.44 -6.87 -2.33
CA VAL A 6 10.55 -7.80 -1.61
C VAL A 6 11.05 -9.21 -1.88
N ASN A 7 11.32 -9.96 -0.81
CA ASN A 7 11.71 -11.36 -0.94
C ASN A 7 10.49 -12.23 -1.25
N GLY A 8 10.60 -13.11 -2.22
CA GLY A 8 9.53 -14.01 -2.63
C GLY A 8 10.02 -15.41 -2.94
N ARG A 9 9.10 -16.26 -3.41
CA ARG A 9 9.40 -17.59 -3.93
C ARG A 9 8.71 -17.80 -5.27
N LYS A 10 9.42 -18.46 -6.19
CA LYS A 10 8.88 -18.90 -7.48
C LYS A 10 9.39 -20.30 -7.75
N ASN A 11 8.49 -21.26 -7.98
CA ASN A 11 8.86 -22.67 -8.21
C ASN A 11 9.77 -23.23 -7.11
N GLY A 12 9.48 -22.93 -5.84
CA GLY A 12 10.26 -23.36 -4.68
C GLY A 12 11.59 -22.60 -4.47
N GLN A 13 12.03 -21.78 -5.41
CA GLN A 13 13.27 -21.00 -5.32
C GLN A 13 13.01 -19.60 -4.73
N LYS A 14 13.95 -19.11 -3.91
CA LYS A 14 13.95 -17.74 -3.44
C LYS A 14 14.22 -16.79 -4.60
N ILE A 15 13.44 -15.71 -4.68
CA ILE A 15 13.59 -14.62 -5.65
C ILE A 15 13.58 -13.27 -4.96
N GLU A 16 14.14 -12.27 -5.61
CA GLU A 16 14.02 -10.86 -5.26
C GLU A 16 13.09 -10.15 -6.24
N ILE A 17 12.05 -9.50 -5.73
CA ILE A 17 11.08 -8.76 -6.51
C ILE A 17 11.39 -7.27 -6.34
N ALA A 18 11.90 -6.63 -7.40
CA ALA A 18 12.33 -5.23 -7.37
C ALA A 18 11.14 -4.29 -7.67
N CYS A 19 10.44 -3.87 -6.63
CA CYS A 19 9.28 -2.97 -6.71
C CYS A 19 9.70 -1.50 -6.74
N SER A 20 9.07 -0.65 -7.56
CA SER A 20 9.24 0.81 -7.43
C SER A 20 8.73 1.29 -6.07
N ASN A 21 9.43 2.27 -5.49
CA ASN A 21 9.05 2.86 -4.20
C ASN A 21 7.79 3.74 -4.26
N LEU A 22 7.33 4.10 -5.46
CA LEU A 22 5.97 4.59 -5.70
C LEU A 22 5.16 3.45 -6.31
N VAL A 23 3.98 3.20 -5.75
CA VAL A 23 3.06 2.14 -6.16
C VAL A 23 1.80 2.79 -6.74
N MET A 24 1.40 2.41 -7.94
CA MET A 24 0.15 2.89 -8.52
C MET A 24 -1.03 2.26 -7.80
N GLY A 25 -1.74 3.05 -7.00
CA GLY A 25 -2.94 2.61 -6.30
C GLY A 25 -4.17 2.61 -7.20
N ALA A 26 -5.10 1.75 -6.88
CA ALA A 26 -6.38 1.65 -7.58
C ALA A 26 -7.33 2.76 -7.11
N GLY A 27 -7.33 3.89 -7.79
CA GLY A 27 -8.36 4.92 -7.63
C GLY A 27 -9.65 4.59 -8.39
N ASP A 28 -10.70 5.35 -8.15
CA ASP A 28 -12.01 5.19 -8.80
C ASP A 28 -11.95 5.37 -10.33
N PHE A 29 -10.90 6.01 -10.84
CA PHE A 29 -10.66 6.18 -12.27
C PHE A 29 -10.25 4.87 -12.97
N LEU A 30 -9.67 3.92 -12.25
CA LEU A 30 -9.22 2.63 -12.78
C LEU A 30 -10.40 1.69 -13.06
N ARG A 31 -10.99 1.87 -14.24
CA ARG A 31 -12.15 1.11 -14.72
C ARG A 31 -11.90 0.60 -16.13
N ALA A 32 -12.24 -0.66 -16.38
CA ALA A 32 -12.07 -1.28 -17.70
C ALA A 32 -12.97 -0.64 -18.79
N ASP A 33 -14.06 0.00 -18.39
CA ASP A 33 -14.95 0.76 -19.28
C ASP A 33 -14.49 2.21 -19.51
N ASN A 34 -13.37 2.62 -18.94
CA ASN A 34 -12.78 3.96 -19.03
C ASN A 34 -11.29 3.92 -19.41
N MET A 35 -10.86 2.96 -20.22
CA MET A 35 -9.44 2.78 -20.55
C MET A 35 -8.86 3.91 -21.40
N ASP A 36 -9.69 4.66 -22.14
CA ASP A 36 -9.26 5.85 -22.87
C ASP A 36 -8.71 6.94 -21.93
N PHE A 37 -9.19 6.97 -20.69
CA PHE A 37 -8.71 7.88 -19.66
C PHE A 37 -7.65 7.19 -18.76
N ALA A 38 -7.94 6.00 -18.25
CA ALA A 38 -7.08 5.29 -17.32
C ALA A 38 -5.77 4.81 -17.97
N GLY A 39 -5.84 4.31 -19.21
CA GLY A 39 -4.69 3.77 -19.93
C GLY A 39 -3.52 4.73 -20.02
N PRO A 40 -3.68 5.97 -20.46
CA PRO A 40 -2.60 6.95 -20.52
C PRO A 40 -1.93 7.25 -19.16
N VAL A 41 -2.68 7.24 -18.06
CA VAL A 41 -2.11 7.44 -16.71
C VAL A 41 -1.24 6.24 -16.30
N LEU A 42 -1.69 5.02 -16.59
CA LEU A 42 -0.92 3.80 -16.33
C LEU A 42 0.33 3.73 -17.23
N ASP A 43 0.20 4.08 -18.52
CA ASP A 43 1.32 4.15 -19.46
C ASP A 43 2.38 5.14 -18.96
N GLN A 44 1.98 6.35 -18.58
CA GLN A 44 2.88 7.37 -18.07
C GLN A 44 3.58 6.94 -16.78
N TYR A 45 2.87 6.30 -15.84
CA TYR A 45 3.48 5.76 -14.63
C TYR A 45 4.55 4.71 -14.97
N PHE A 46 4.23 3.79 -15.89
CA PHE A 46 5.14 2.75 -16.34
C PHE A 46 6.38 3.33 -17.04
N GLU A 47 6.18 4.28 -17.96
CA GLU A 47 7.26 5.00 -18.67
C GLU A 47 8.18 5.79 -17.71
N MET A 48 7.65 6.30 -16.59
CA MET A 48 8.43 6.97 -15.55
C MET A 48 9.20 5.99 -14.64
N GLY A 49 9.17 4.68 -14.93
CA GLY A 49 9.89 3.63 -14.21
C GLY A 49 9.13 3.02 -13.04
N GLY A 50 7.83 3.30 -12.92
CA GLY A 50 6.93 2.57 -12.04
C GLY A 50 6.66 1.18 -12.60
N ASN A 51 6.56 0.16 -11.75
CA ASN A 51 6.32 -1.20 -12.20
C ASN A 51 5.38 -2.00 -11.30
N ILE A 52 4.86 -1.41 -10.23
CA ILE A 52 3.98 -2.09 -9.29
C ILE A 52 2.62 -1.41 -9.19
N PHE A 53 1.56 -2.20 -9.28
CA PHE A 53 0.17 -1.77 -9.23
C PHE A 53 -0.52 -2.41 -8.03
N ASP A 54 -1.11 -1.57 -7.15
CA ASP A 54 -1.84 -1.99 -5.97
C ASP A 54 -3.34 -2.02 -6.24
N THR A 55 -3.93 -3.19 -6.07
CA THR A 55 -5.36 -3.42 -6.22
C THR A 55 -5.89 -4.33 -5.09
N ALA A 56 -7.13 -4.76 -5.17
CA ALA A 56 -7.73 -5.76 -4.29
C ALA A 56 -8.98 -6.38 -4.93
N ARG A 57 -9.24 -7.64 -4.62
CA ARG A 57 -10.47 -8.36 -4.98
C ARG A 57 -11.74 -7.55 -4.65
N HIS A 58 -11.71 -6.80 -3.55
CA HIS A 58 -12.78 -5.94 -3.08
C HIS A 58 -12.98 -4.66 -3.92
N TYR A 59 -11.99 -4.19 -4.69
CA TYR A 59 -12.05 -2.92 -5.44
C TYR A 59 -12.80 -3.02 -6.78
N ARG A 60 -13.78 -3.86 -6.90
CA ARG A 60 -14.77 -4.03 -7.99
C ARG A 60 -14.24 -3.97 -9.44
N HIS A 61 -13.50 -2.92 -9.82
CA HIS A 61 -13.20 -2.59 -11.21
C HIS A 61 -11.72 -2.60 -11.53
N SER A 62 -10.86 -2.33 -10.55
CA SER A 62 -9.45 -2.07 -10.79
C SER A 62 -8.65 -3.30 -11.22
N GLU A 63 -8.93 -4.49 -10.68
CA GLU A 63 -8.29 -5.73 -11.17
C GLU A 63 -8.59 -5.95 -12.66
N LYS A 64 -9.87 -5.79 -13.06
CA LYS A 64 -10.26 -5.91 -14.47
C LYS A 64 -9.61 -4.84 -15.34
N ALA A 65 -9.50 -3.61 -14.85
CA ALA A 65 -8.84 -2.51 -15.57
C ALA A 65 -7.36 -2.79 -15.79
N ILE A 66 -6.65 -3.22 -14.73
CA ILE A 66 -5.23 -3.58 -14.80
C ILE A 66 -5.01 -4.77 -15.74
N GLY A 67 -5.81 -5.83 -15.65
CA GLY A 67 -5.76 -6.97 -16.55
C GLY A 67 -6.00 -6.59 -18.01
N THR A 68 -7.00 -5.75 -18.27
CA THR A 68 -7.27 -5.20 -19.60
C THR A 68 -6.09 -4.40 -20.13
N TRP A 69 -5.52 -3.50 -19.31
CA TRP A 69 -4.36 -2.70 -19.69
C TRP A 69 -3.13 -3.56 -19.99
N MET A 70 -2.83 -4.55 -19.13
CA MET A 70 -1.70 -5.47 -19.36
C MET A 70 -1.84 -6.23 -20.67
N ASN A 71 -3.04 -6.70 -21.00
CA ASN A 71 -3.29 -7.38 -22.28
C ASN A 71 -3.18 -6.45 -23.47
N MET A 72 -3.70 -5.22 -23.36
CA MET A 72 -3.58 -4.22 -24.45
C MET A 72 -2.12 -3.81 -24.71
N ARG A 73 -1.25 -3.88 -23.72
CA ARG A 73 0.18 -3.49 -23.82
C ARG A 73 1.13 -4.68 -23.94
N GLU A 74 0.63 -5.90 -23.81
CA GLU A 74 1.44 -7.14 -23.82
C GLU A 74 2.65 -7.07 -22.86
N ASN A 75 2.45 -6.47 -21.66
CA ASN A 75 3.53 -6.12 -20.73
C ASN A 75 3.48 -6.87 -19.39
N ARG A 76 2.72 -7.96 -19.27
CA ARG A 76 2.55 -8.72 -18.01
C ARG A 76 3.87 -9.06 -17.31
N ASP A 77 4.87 -9.50 -18.06
CA ASP A 77 6.18 -9.90 -17.52
C ASP A 77 7.02 -8.73 -16.95
N SER A 78 6.62 -7.51 -17.25
CA SER A 78 7.30 -6.28 -16.78
C SER A 78 6.55 -5.60 -15.64
N VAL A 79 5.40 -6.14 -15.23
CA VAL A 79 4.48 -5.57 -14.26
C VAL A 79 4.46 -6.42 -12.99
N ILE A 80 4.50 -5.78 -11.85
CA ILE A 80 4.32 -6.39 -10.54
C ILE A 80 2.89 -6.06 -10.07
N ILE A 81 2.13 -7.08 -9.74
CA ILE A 81 0.78 -6.93 -9.21
C ILE A 81 0.80 -7.22 -7.71
N GLN A 82 0.31 -6.26 -6.93
CA GLN A 82 -0.08 -6.44 -5.55
C GLN A 82 -1.61 -6.45 -5.48
N THR A 83 -2.20 -7.60 -5.17
CA THR A 83 -3.65 -7.69 -4.88
C THR A 83 -3.91 -8.17 -3.47
N LYS A 84 -5.16 -8.08 -3.02
CA LYS A 84 -5.57 -8.40 -1.65
C LYS A 84 -6.89 -9.17 -1.63
N GLY A 85 -6.98 -10.13 -0.70
CA GLY A 85 -8.20 -10.89 -0.41
C GLY A 85 -8.56 -10.86 1.07
N GLY A 86 -9.55 -11.64 1.48
CA GLY A 86 -10.00 -11.74 2.86
C GLY A 86 -10.82 -10.54 3.34
N HIS A 87 -11.30 -9.67 2.44
CA HIS A 87 -12.21 -8.59 2.79
C HIS A 87 -13.67 -9.07 2.75
N PRO A 88 -14.51 -8.71 3.74
CA PRO A 88 -15.94 -8.99 3.68
C PRO A 88 -16.58 -8.54 2.36
N VAL A 89 -17.51 -9.32 1.85
CA VAL A 89 -18.29 -8.91 0.67
C VAL A 89 -19.39 -7.93 1.07
N ARG A 90 -19.81 -7.05 0.18
CA ARG A 90 -20.79 -5.99 0.52
C ARG A 90 -22.15 -6.53 0.97
N GLU A 91 -22.56 -7.64 0.38
CA GLU A 91 -23.82 -8.33 0.65
C GLU A 91 -23.82 -8.99 2.05
N ALA A 92 -22.65 -9.16 2.66
CA ALA A 92 -22.42 -9.74 3.98
C ALA A 92 -21.20 -9.06 4.64
N SER A 93 -21.31 -7.75 4.89
CA SER A 93 -20.20 -6.92 5.38
C SER A 93 -19.77 -7.24 6.81
N ASP A 94 -20.60 -7.92 7.57
CA ASP A 94 -20.39 -8.42 8.92
C ASP A 94 -19.77 -9.83 8.98
N VAL A 95 -19.62 -10.51 7.82
CA VAL A 95 -19.03 -11.85 7.75
C VAL A 95 -17.53 -11.76 7.39
N PRO A 96 -16.63 -12.06 8.35
CA PRO A 96 -15.21 -12.12 8.07
C PRO A 96 -14.88 -13.19 7.02
N ARG A 97 -13.89 -12.88 6.15
CA ARG A 97 -13.45 -13.80 5.09
C ARG A 97 -11.98 -14.21 5.22
N VAL A 98 -11.42 -14.08 6.43
CA VAL A 98 -10.05 -14.54 6.71
C VAL A 98 -10.09 -16.01 7.11
N THR A 99 -10.34 -16.88 6.13
CA THR A 99 -10.36 -18.34 6.24
C THR A 99 -9.58 -18.97 5.09
N PRO A 100 -9.05 -20.21 5.23
CA PRO A 100 -8.35 -20.90 4.16
C PRO A 100 -9.13 -20.95 2.84
N GLU A 101 -10.43 -21.25 2.91
CA GLU A 101 -11.30 -21.36 1.74
C GLU A 101 -11.47 -20.00 1.04
N ALA A 102 -11.70 -18.94 1.82
CA ALA A 102 -11.88 -17.59 1.28
C ALA A 102 -10.58 -17.03 0.68
N ILE A 103 -9.43 -17.35 1.25
CA ILE A 103 -8.11 -17.00 0.71
C ILE A 103 -7.95 -17.61 -0.68
N HIS A 104 -8.18 -18.92 -0.81
CA HIS A 104 -8.07 -19.63 -2.08
C HIS A 104 -9.08 -19.11 -3.13
N GLU A 105 -10.34 -18.89 -2.73
CA GLU A 105 -11.39 -18.34 -3.59
C GLU A 105 -11.01 -16.93 -4.10
N ASP A 106 -10.62 -16.04 -3.19
CA ASP A 106 -10.31 -14.65 -3.55
C ASP A 106 -9.10 -14.57 -4.49
N ILE A 107 -8.06 -15.37 -4.27
CA ILE A 107 -6.92 -15.47 -5.20
C ILE A 107 -7.36 -15.99 -6.55
N SER A 108 -8.20 -17.04 -6.60
CA SER A 108 -8.71 -17.59 -7.85
C SER A 108 -9.48 -16.56 -8.65
N VAL A 109 -10.39 -15.84 -8.02
CA VAL A 109 -11.18 -14.79 -8.66
C VAL A 109 -10.30 -13.61 -9.09
N SER A 110 -9.29 -13.23 -8.30
CA SER A 110 -8.36 -12.18 -8.67
C SER A 110 -7.54 -12.54 -9.90
N LEU A 111 -7.00 -13.76 -9.97
CA LEU A 111 -6.24 -14.25 -11.14
C LEU A 111 -7.10 -14.26 -12.41
N ASP A 112 -8.33 -14.77 -12.33
CA ASP A 112 -9.27 -14.76 -13.45
C ASP A 112 -9.60 -13.33 -13.90
N THR A 113 -9.83 -12.42 -12.95
CA THR A 113 -10.18 -11.02 -13.24
C THR A 113 -9.00 -10.24 -13.84
N LEU A 114 -7.79 -10.48 -13.34
CA LEU A 114 -6.54 -9.92 -13.83
C LEU A 114 -6.06 -10.58 -15.14
N GLN A 115 -6.67 -11.71 -15.52
CA GLN A 115 -6.31 -12.50 -16.70
C GLN A 115 -4.84 -12.94 -16.68
N THR A 116 -4.40 -13.50 -15.55
CA THR A 116 -3.03 -13.96 -15.31
C THR A 116 -3.05 -15.25 -14.49
N ASP A 117 -1.98 -16.02 -14.52
CA ASP A 117 -1.81 -17.25 -13.76
C ASP A 117 -1.15 -17.04 -12.39
N HIS A 118 -0.60 -15.86 -12.13
CA HIS A 118 0.04 -15.52 -10.86
C HIS A 118 -0.02 -14.03 -10.56
N VAL A 119 0.23 -13.69 -9.28
CA VAL A 119 0.57 -12.34 -8.83
C VAL A 119 1.87 -12.37 -8.04
N GLU A 120 2.62 -11.28 -8.10
CA GLU A 120 3.89 -11.20 -7.38
C GLU A 120 3.67 -11.00 -5.88
N LEU A 121 2.71 -10.16 -5.49
CA LEU A 121 2.41 -9.86 -4.09
C LEU A 121 0.92 -10.07 -3.79
N PHE A 122 0.64 -10.81 -2.72
CA PHE A 122 -0.71 -10.96 -2.19
C PHE A 122 -0.74 -10.62 -0.70
N ALA A 123 -1.72 -9.82 -0.28
CA ALA A 123 -1.93 -9.49 1.14
C ALA A 123 -3.34 -9.88 1.62
N LEU A 124 -3.46 -10.28 2.86
CA LEU A 124 -4.76 -10.27 3.53
C LEU A 124 -5.16 -8.82 3.81
N HIS A 125 -6.38 -8.45 3.36
CA HIS A 125 -6.86 -7.06 3.38
C HIS A 125 -7.37 -6.62 4.76
N ARG A 126 -7.79 -7.60 5.58
CA ARG A 126 -8.29 -7.43 6.96
C ARG A 126 -7.78 -8.56 7.83
N ASP A 127 -7.84 -8.37 9.14
CA ASP A 127 -7.66 -9.43 10.14
C ASP A 127 -9.02 -9.99 10.57
N ASN A 128 -9.00 -11.19 11.10
CA ASN A 128 -10.03 -11.74 11.96
C ASN A 128 -9.36 -12.31 13.21
N PRO A 129 -9.27 -11.54 14.32
CA PRO A 129 -8.58 -11.97 15.54
C PRO A 129 -9.16 -13.22 16.21
N GLU A 130 -10.38 -13.64 15.84
CA GLU A 130 -11.01 -14.87 16.34
C GLU A 130 -10.47 -16.15 15.65
N VAL A 131 -9.75 -16.00 14.53
CA VAL A 131 -9.15 -17.13 13.82
C VAL A 131 -7.68 -17.23 14.19
N GLU A 132 -7.23 -18.45 14.52
CA GLU A 132 -5.81 -18.72 14.77
C GLU A 132 -4.96 -18.43 13.52
N VAL A 133 -3.74 -17.94 13.71
CA VAL A 133 -2.84 -17.59 12.59
C VAL A 133 -2.35 -18.81 11.80
N GLY A 134 -2.30 -19.99 12.45
CA GLY A 134 -1.80 -21.22 11.83
C GLY A 134 -2.50 -21.58 10.51
N PRO A 135 -3.80 -21.85 10.53
CA PRO A 135 -4.55 -22.18 9.30
C PRO A 135 -4.46 -21.11 8.23
N ILE A 136 -4.38 -19.82 8.63
CA ILE A 136 -4.24 -18.69 7.70
C ILE A 136 -2.88 -18.77 6.99
N MET A 137 -1.79 -18.93 7.76
CA MET A 137 -0.44 -18.96 7.19
C MET A 137 -0.18 -20.22 6.37
N GLU A 138 -0.77 -21.36 6.74
CA GLU A 138 -0.73 -22.59 5.94
C GLU A 138 -1.43 -22.42 4.59
N ALA A 139 -2.60 -21.78 4.57
CA ALA A 139 -3.31 -21.47 3.33
C ALA A 139 -2.52 -20.54 2.43
N MET A 140 -1.97 -19.44 2.97
CA MET A 140 -1.14 -18.53 2.19
C MET A 140 0.15 -19.19 1.68
N HIS A 141 0.79 -20.02 2.50
CA HIS A 141 1.95 -20.80 2.07
C HIS A 141 1.62 -21.72 0.89
N LYS A 142 0.47 -22.40 0.94
CA LYS A 142 0.04 -23.27 -0.16
C LYS A 142 -0.11 -22.51 -1.48
N GLU A 143 -0.64 -21.30 -1.48
CA GLU A 143 -0.75 -20.48 -2.69
C GLU A 143 0.63 -20.12 -3.28
N VAL A 144 1.64 -19.97 -2.41
CA VAL A 144 3.04 -19.77 -2.85
C VAL A 144 3.62 -21.05 -3.43
N GLU A 145 3.41 -22.21 -2.79
CA GLU A 145 3.89 -23.50 -3.31
C GLU A 145 3.22 -23.89 -4.64
N ASP A 146 1.94 -23.54 -4.80
CA ASP A 146 1.21 -23.73 -6.06
C ASP A 146 1.65 -22.74 -7.16
N GLY A 147 2.53 -21.78 -6.86
CA GLY A 147 3.09 -20.81 -7.79
C GLY A 147 2.13 -19.69 -8.20
N ARG A 148 1.00 -19.55 -7.52
CA ARG A 148 -0.04 -18.55 -7.81
C ARG A 148 0.26 -17.19 -7.20
N VAL A 149 1.07 -17.18 -6.13
CA VAL A 149 1.56 -16.00 -5.42
C VAL A 149 3.06 -16.16 -5.18
N TYR A 150 3.84 -15.09 -5.30
CA TYR A 150 5.29 -15.17 -5.06
C TYR A 150 5.71 -14.62 -3.70
N ALA A 151 5.00 -13.64 -3.17
CA ALA A 151 5.28 -13.03 -1.86
C ALA A 151 3.97 -12.73 -1.12
N ILE A 152 3.94 -13.04 0.17
CA ILE A 152 2.76 -12.86 1.02
C ILE A 152 2.96 -11.74 2.03
N GLY A 153 1.90 -11.01 2.32
CA GLY A 153 1.88 -9.90 3.28
C GLY A 153 0.55 -9.77 4.00
N LEU A 154 0.49 -8.81 4.90
CA LEU A 154 -0.71 -8.48 5.66
C LEU A 154 -1.02 -6.99 5.50
N SER A 155 -2.30 -6.65 5.56
CA SER A 155 -2.78 -5.27 5.55
C SER A 155 -3.82 -5.09 6.64
N ASN A 156 -3.69 -4.02 7.42
CA ASN A 156 -4.61 -3.71 8.51
C ASN A 156 -4.65 -4.77 9.64
N TRP A 157 -3.50 -5.35 9.95
CA TRP A 157 -3.31 -6.21 11.10
C TRP A 157 -2.57 -5.45 12.22
N GLU A 158 -2.94 -5.71 13.47
CA GLU A 158 -2.21 -5.18 14.62
C GLU A 158 -0.85 -5.86 14.77
N LEU A 159 0.15 -5.11 15.23
CA LEU A 159 1.54 -5.59 15.32
C LEU A 159 1.70 -6.93 16.06
N PRO A 160 1.04 -7.17 17.22
CA PRO A 160 1.17 -8.47 17.91
C PRO A 160 0.74 -9.65 17.03
N ARG A 161 -0.31 -9.47 16.22
CA ARG A 161 -0.81 -10.51 15.31
C ARG A 161 0.11 -10.72 14.11
N ILE A 162 0.73 -9.65 13.60
CA ILE A 162 1.74 -9.74 12.53
C ILE A 162 2.93 -10.57 13.02
N ILE A 163 3.41 -10.31 14.24
CA ILE A 163 4.52 -11.04 14.86
C ILE A 163 4.15 -12.51 15.04
N GLU A 164 3.00 -12.80 15.64
CA GLU A 164 2.47 -14.15 15.85
C GLU A 164 2.41 -14.94 14.53
N ALA A 165 1.82 -14.36 13.48
CA ALA A 165 1.70 -14.98 12.17
C ALA A 165 3.08 -15.29 11.55
N ASN A 166 4.01 -14.35 11.64
CA ASN A 166 5.34 -14.54 11.08
C ASN A 166 6.19 -15.57 11.87
N GLU A 167 6.11 -15.56 13.21
CA GLU A 167 6.76 -16.56 14.06
C GLU A 167 6.20 -17.95 13.82
N TYR A 168 4.88 -18.08 13.68
CA TYR A 168 4.26 -19.34 13.31
C TYR A 168 4.80 -19.85 11.98
N ALA A 169 4.81 -19.02 10.94
CA ALA A 169 5.32 -19.42 9.64
C ALA A 169 6.78 -19.88 9.70
N VAL A 170 7.65 -19.14 10.38
CA VAL A 170 9.07 -19.48 10.52
C VAL A 170 9.26 -20.81 11.29
N SER A 171 8.55 -20.98 12.41
CA SER A 171 8.70 -22.18 13.26
C SER A 171 8.17 -23.47 12.60
N HIS A 172 7.23 -23.34 11.66
CA HIS A 172 6.66 -24.47 10.92
C HIS A 172 7.25 -24.66 9.52
N GLY A 173 8.31 -23.90 9.16
CA GLY A 173 8.96 -24.01 7.85
C GLY A 173 8.11 -23.52 6.68
N LEU A 174 7.09 -22.69 6.94
CA LEU A 174 6.23 -22.09 5.95
C LEU A 174 6.88 -20.85 5.32
N THR A 175 6.23 -20.27 4.31
CA THR A 175 6.64 -18.98 3.74
C THR A 175 6.41 -17.87 4.75
N PRO A 176 7.45 -17.14 5.21
CA PRO A 176 7.28 -16.02 6.12
C PRO A 176 6.69 -14.81 5.38
N LEU A 177 6.24 -13.82 6.16
CA LEU A 177 5.79 -12.55 5.61
C LEU A 177 6.92 -11.84 4.87
N SER A 178 6.62 -11.26 3.74
CA SER A 178 7.55 -10.53 2.88
C SER A 178 7.33 -9.02 2.91
N PHE A 179 6.16 -8.56 3.36
CA PHE A 179 5.80 -7.15 3.49
C PHE A 179 4.60 -6.95 4.41
N ASN A 180 4.39 -5.69 4.83
CA ASN A 180 3.20 -5.24 5.54
C ASN A 180 2.62 -4.00 4.86
N SER A 181 1.29 -3.85 4.83
CA SER A 181 0.62 -2.72 4.19
C SER A 181 -0.39 -2.02 5.13
N PRO A 182 0.08 -1.21 6.08
CA PRO A 182 -0.75 -0.37 6.94
C PRO A 182 -1.02 1.00 6.32
N ASN A 183 -1.91 1.79 6.94
CA ASN A 183 -1.89 3.24 6.75
C ASN A 183 -0.59 3.82 7.31
N PHE A 184 0.06 4.68 6.55
CA PHE A 184 1.20 5.44 7.03
C PHE A 184 1.36 6.74 6.24
N SER A 185 1.37 7.87 6.93
CA SER A 185 1.55 9.20 6.32
C SER A 185 2.15 10.17 7.33
N LEU A 186 2.52 11.36 6.86
CA LEU A 186 3.00 12.42 7.75
C LEU A 186 1.90 12.88 8.72
N ALA A 187 0.65 13.07 8.24
CA ALA A 187 -0.48 13.31 9.14
C ALA A 187 -0.86 12.03 9.90
N LYS A 188 -1.09 12.15 11.20
CA LYS A 188 -1.56 11.04 12.04
C LYS A 188 -3.08 11.06 12.09
N VAL A 189 -3.69 9.89 11.98
CA VAL A 189 -5.17 9.79 12.02
C VAL A 189 -5.69 9.94 13.45
N ASN A 190 -6.78 10.69 13.63
CA ASN A 190 -7.50 10.77 14.89
C ASN A 190 -8.35 9.53 15.15
N ARG A 191 -8.84 8.92 14.08
CA ARG A 191 -9.55 7.64 14.02
C ARG A 191 -9.21 6.90 12.74
N PRO A 192 -9.40 5.57 12.66
CA PRO A 192 -9.30 4.86 11.40
C PRO A 192 -10.19 5.50 10.31
N ARG A 193 -9.64 5.66 9.11
CA ARG A 193 -10.39 6.21 7.97
C ARG A 193 -11.58 5.32 7.60
N TRP A 194 -11.36 4.03 7.62
CA TRP A 194 -12.39 3.01 7.45
C TRP A 194 -12.33 2.02 8.61
N GLU A 195 -13.45 1.41 8.90
CA GLU A 195 -13.56 0.42 9.97
C GLU A 195 -12.55 -0.72 9.80
N ASN A 196 -11.99 -1.19 10.90
CA ASN A 196 -10.98 -2.26 10.94
C ASN A 196 -9.70 -1.94 10.11
N CYS A 197 -9.37 -0.66 9.93
CA CYS A 197 -8.11 -0.24 9.36
C CYS A 197 -7.09 0.10 10.43
N VAL A 198 -5.83 -0.28 10.19
CA VAL A 198 -4.70 -0.08 11.10
C VAL A 198 -3.72 0.92 10.51
N SER A 199 -3.30 1.87 11.35
CA SER A 199 -2.23 2.82 11.03
C SER A 199 -0.94 2.43 11.74
N ALA A 200 0.18 2.56 11.03
CA ALA A 200 1.49 2.31 11.61
C ALA A 200 1.77 3.28 12.76
N ASN A 201 1.82 2.76 13.97
CA ASN A 201 2.23 3.47 15.18
C ASN A 201 3.75 3.34 15.41
N GLU A 202 4.28 4.02 16.43
CA GLU A 202 5.71 3.96 16.74
C GLU A 202 6.24 2.56 17.00
N ALA A 203 5.45 1.67 17.62
CA ALA A 203 5.86 0.30 17.87
C ALA A 203 6.02 -0.48 16.56
N MET A 204 5.09 -0.30 15.62
CA MET A 204 5.16 -0.91 14.29
C MET A 204 6.32 -0.35 13.47
N ILE A 205 6.58 0.96 13.53
CA ILE A 205 7.75 1.58 12.87
C ILE A 205 9.05 0.98 13.41
N ARG A 206 9.24 0.95 14.74
CA ARG A 206 10.42 0.32 15.35
C ARG A 206 10.58 -1.15 14.98
N TRP A 207 9.48 -1.87 14.83
CA TRP A 207 9.53 -3.27 14.38
C TRP A 207 10.01 -3.39 12.93
N HIS A 208 9.53 -2.51 12.03
CA HIS A 208 10.02 -2.46 10.65
C HIS A 208 11.52 -2.09 10.59
N GLU A 209 11.97 -1.15 11.40
CA GLU A 209 13.40 -0.79 11.55
C GLU A 209 14.25 -1.99 11.99
N ALA A 210 13.76 -2.76 12.96
CA ALA A 210 14.49 -3.91 13.50
C ALA A 210 14.50 -5.11 12.55
N THR A 211 13.43 -5.34 11.79
CA THR A 211 13.27 -6.51 10.90
C THR A 211 13.65 -6.23 9.47
N ASN A 212 13.74 -4.96 9.07
CA ASN A 212 13.90 -4.51 7.68
C ASN A 212 12.82 -5.05 6.73
N LEU A 213 11.63 -5.41 7.28
CA LEU A 213 10.49 -5.85 6.47
C LEU A 213 9.91 -4.67 5.69
N PRO A 214 9.70 -4.77 4.36
CA PRO A 214 9.11 -3.70 3.57
C PRO A 214 7.72 -3.27 4.05
N LEU A 215 7.46 -1.95 4.08
CA LEU A 215 6.17 -1.35 4.36
C LEU A 215 5.60 -0.71 3.09
N PHE A 216 4.39 -1.11 2.71
CA PHE A 216 3.62 -0.52 1.62
C PHE A 216 2.53 0.38 2.20
N SER A 217 2.77 1.68 2.19
CA SER A 217 1.91 2.68 2.83
C SER A 217 0.69 2.99 1.98
N TRP A 218 -0.51 2.59 2.39
CA TRP A 218 -1.73 3.13 1.78
C TRP A 218 -2.13 4.47 2.41
N SER A 219 -2.88 5.31 1.66
CA SER A 219 -3.16 6.71 1.99
C SER A 219 -1.90 7.51 2.36
N SER A 220 -0.81 7.26 1.66
CA SER A 220 0.52 7.82 1.91
C SER A 220 0.56 9.36 1.92
N GLN A 221 -0.39 10.00 1.25
CA GLN A 221 -0.55 11.45 1.19
C GLN A 221 -1.73 11.98 2.01
N ALA A 222 -2.24 11.18 3.00
CA ALA A 222 -3.30 11.57 3.92
C ALA A 222 -4.54 12.18 3.22
N GLY A 223 -5.02 11.55 2.13
CA GLY A 223 -6.17 12.04 1.38
C GLY A 223 -5.95 13.43 0.76
N GLY A 224 -4.69 13.85 0.60
CA GLY A 224 -4.34 15.16 0.08
C GLY A 224 -4.35 16.28 1.12
N PHE A 225 -4.30 15.98 2.42
CA PHE A 225 -4.27 16.96 3.51
C PHE A 225 -3.22 18.07 3.29
N PHE A 226 -2.05 17.71 2.74
CA PHE A 226 -0.95 18.65 2.46
C PHE A 226 -1.04 19.34 1.08
N SER A 227 -2.13 19.20 0.34
CA SER A 227 -2.27 19.78 -1.02
C SER A 227 -2.54 21.28 -1.04
N GLY A 228 -2.97 21.87 0.07
CA GLY A 228 -3.38 23.27 0.18
C GLY A 228 -4.87 23.51 -0.08
N ARG A 229 -5.65 22.46 -0.39
CA ARG A 229 -7.11 22.57 -0.57
C ARG A 229 -7.91 22.57 0.73
N PHE A 230 -7.26 22.30 1.86
CA PHE A 230 -7.88 22.27 3.19
C PHE A 230 -7.34 23.38 4.06
N SER A 231 -8.17 23.95 4.95
CA SER A 231 -7.80 24.89 6.00
C SER A 231 -8.49 24.57 7.32
N GLU A 232 -8.00 25.10 8.42
CA GLU A 232 -8.57 24.87 9.75
C GLU A 232 -10.02 25.35 9.87
N GLU A 233 -10.38 26.40 9.12
CA GLU A 233 -11.71 27.00 9.14
C GLU A 233 -12.70 26.25 8.22
N ASP A 234 -12.21 25.53 7.21
CA ASP A 234 -13.07 24.80 6.28
C ASP A 234 -13.35 23.39 6.81
N THR A 235 -14.53 23.20 7.36
CA THR A 235 -15.02 21.92 7.91
C THR A 235 -16.03 21.25 6.99
N SER A 236 -16.09 21.60 5.73
CA SER A 236 -17.07 21.07 4.77
C SER A 236 -16.86 19.58 4.43
N ASP A 237 -15.60 19.13 4.44
CA ASP A 237 -15.25 17.70 4.28
C ASP A 237 -15.21 17.01 5.65
N THR A 238 -16.35 16.45 6.06
CA THR A 238 -16.51 15.84 7.38
C THR A 238 -15.56 14.65 7.60
N GLU A 239 -15.27 13.85 6.55
CA GLU A 239 -14.30 12.74 6.66
C GLU A 239 -12.90 13.27 6.97
N MET A 240 -12.44 14.27 6.24
CA MET A 240 -11.12 14.88 6.46
C MET A 240 -11.00 15.50 7.85
N VAL A 241 -12.05 16.18 8.31
CA VAL A 241 -12.12 16.77 9.66
C VAL A 241 -11.98 15.69 10.73
N GLU A 242 -12.79 14.64 10.67
CA GLU A 242 -12.79 13.59 11.67
C GLU A 242 -11.48 12.76 11.67
N VAL A 243 -10.90 12.54 10.49
CA VAL A 243 -9.73 11.68 10.35
C VAL A 243 -8.43 12.44 10.59
N TYR A 244 -8.28 13.66 10.08
CA TYR A 244 -6.97 14.32 10.03
C TYR A 244 -6.89 15.67 10.73
N TYR A 245 -8.01 16.39 11.01
CA TYR A 245 -7.91 17.70 11.61
C TYR A 245 -7.54 17.60 13.08
N SER A 246 -6.39 18.13 13.43
CA SER A 246 -5.90 18.29 14.78
C SER A 246 -4.80 19.35 14.80
N GLU A 247 -4.60 20.00 15.94
CA GLU A 247 -3.54 20.97 16.14
C GLU A 247 -2.16 20.42 15.71
N ALA A 248 -1.87 19.18 16.08
CA ALA A 248 -0.62 18.53 15.72
C ALA A 248 -0.46 18.32 14.20
N ASN A 249 -1.52 18.00 13.47
CA ASN A 249 -1.44 17.84 12.01
C ASN A 249 -1.35 19.18 11.28
N TRP A 250 -1.97 20.23 11.80
CA TRP A 250 -1.81 21.59 11.27
C TRP A 250 -0.39 22.12 11.52
N GLU A 251 0.21 21.80 12.66
CA GLU A 251 1.63 22.08 12.89
C GLU A 251 2.54 21.31 11.92
N ARG A 252 2.28 20.01 11.67
CA ARG A 252 2.98 19.24 10.62
C ARG A 252 2.84 19.90 9.24
N TYR A 253 1.64 20.38 8.91
CA TYR A 253 1.41 21.09 7.65
C TYR A 253 2.18 22.39 7.58
N SER A 254 2.22 23.16 8.67
CA SER A 254 3.02 24.40 8.76
C SER A 254 4.52 24.10 8.53
N ARG A 255 5.06 23.05 9.19
CA ARG A 255 6.44 22.62 9.00
C ARG A 255 6.70 22.11 7.58
N ALA A 256 5.78 21.35 7.01
CA ALA A 256 5.89 20.90 5.62
C ALA A 256 5.93 22.08 4.63
N LYS A 257 5.14 23.15 4.87
CA LYS A 257 5.21 24.41 4.07
C LYS A 257 6.56 25.08 4.18
N GLN A 258 7.11 25.18 5.39
CA GLN A 258 8.43 25.82 5.61
C GLN A 258 9.53 25.04 4.87
N LEU A 259 9.54 23.70 5.01
CA LEU A 259 10.55 22.87 4.36
C LEU A 259 10.37 22.84 2.84
N ALA A 260 9.14 22.86 2.35
CA ALA A 260 8.84 22.94 0.92
C ALA A 260 9.40 24.24 0.30
N ASN A 261 9.24 25.38 0.97
CA ASN A 261 9.83 26.64 0.54
C ASN A 261 11.37 26.59 0.48
N GLN A 262 12.02 25.93 1.45
CA GLN A 262 13.48 25.80 1.47
C GLN A 262 14.00 24.88 0.36
N LYS A 263 13.24 23.83 0.03
CA LYS A 263 13.63 22.83 -0.98
C LYS A 263 13.08 23.13 -2.39
N GLY A 264 12.29 24.22 -2.56
CA GLY A 264 11.73 24.60 -3.86
C GLY A 264 10.67 23.61 -4.39
N CYS A 265 9.85 23.05 -3.50
CA CYS A 265 8.81 22.08 -3.83
C CYS A 265 7.49 22.41 -3.12
N THR A 266 6.52 21.49 -3.14
CA THR A 266 5.21 21.70 -2.51
C THR A 266 5.07 20.90 -1.19
N PRO A 267 4.19 21.31 -0.26
CA PRO A 267 4.01 20.62 1.02
C PRO A 267 3.56 19.16 0.85
N ILE A 268 2.75 18.85 -0.19
CA ILE A 268 2.34 17.46 -0.46
C ILE A 268 3.51 16.60 -0.96
N GLN A 269 4.48 17.20 -1.64
CA GLN A 269 5.71 16.50 -2.02
C GLN A 269 6.59 16.21 -0.80
N ILE A 270 6.67 17.14 0.17
CA ILE A 270 7.35 16.90 1.46
C ILE A 270 6.67 15.76 2.22
N SER A 271 5.33 15.76 2.28
CA SER A 271 4.61 14.70 3.00
C SER A 271 4.83 13.32 2.38
N LEU A 272 4.93 13.23 1.06
CA LEU A 272 5.25 11.98 0.38
C LEU A 272 6.72 11.60 0.56
N ALA A 273 7.64 12.56 0.50
CA ALA A 273 9.06 12.34 0.77
C ALA A 273 9.30 11.84 2.20
N TYR A 274 8.53 12.31 3.20
CA TYR A 274 8.56 11.79 4.57
C TYR A 274 8.28 10.26 4.60
N VAL A 275 7.27 9.80 3.88
CA VAL A 275 6.96 8.36 3.80
C VAL A 275 8.09 7.57 3.15
N LEU A 276 8.70 8.12 2.11
CA LEU A 276 9.76 7.45 1.34
C LEU A 276 11.16 7.55 1.97
N THR A 277 11.34 8.37 3.03
CA THR A 277 12.65 8.57 3.69
C THR A 277 12.71 7.87 5.05
N GLN A 278 12.03 6.76 5.21
CA GLN A 278 12.16 5.95 6.43
C GLN A 278 13.47 5.16 6.43
N SER A 279 13.93 4.73 7.63
CA SER A 279 15.17 3.97 7.82
C SER A 279 15.09 2.49 7.36
N PHE A 280 13.93 2.07 6.91
CA PHE A 280 13.61 0.73 6.41
C PHE A 280 12.94 0.81 5.03
N PRO A 281 12.88 -0.29 4.24
CA PRO A 281 12.28 -0.26 2.91
C PRO A 281 10.81 0.17 2.96
N THR A 282 10.49 1.29 2.31
CA THR A 282 9.13 1.84 2.29
C THR A 282 8.71 2.16 0.86
N ALA A 283 7.53 1.73 0.50
CA ALA A 283 6.85 2.11 -0.73
C ALA A 283 5.55 2.86 -0.41
N ALA A 284 5.27 3.88 -1.18
CA ALA A 284 4.07 4.71 -1.03
C ALA A 284 3.05 4.39 -2.13
N VAL A 285 1.87 3.93 -1.74
CA VAL A 285 0.74 3.79 -2.65
C VAL A 285 0.19 5.19 -2.92
N ILE A 286 0.24 5.59 -4.18
CA ILE A 286 -0.26 6.88 -4.68
C ILE A 286 -1.51 6.67 -5.52
N GLY A 287 -2.41 7.66 -5.52
CA GLY A 287 -3.65 7.63 -6.29
C GLY A 287 -3.81 8.89 -7.16
N PRO A 288 -2.92 9.12 -8.14
CA PRO A 288 -3.04 10.28 -9.03
C PRO A 288 -4.24 10.11 -9.96
N GLU A 289 -5.07 11.14 -10.05
CA GLU A 289 -6.22 11.17 -10.96
C GLU A 289 -5.86 11.73 -12.34
N ASN A 290 -4.66 12.32 -12.47
CA ASN A 290 -4.18 12.94 -13.70
C ASN A 290 -2.66 12.98 -13.78
N ALA A 291 -2.16 13.34 -14.97
CA ALA A 291 -0.72 13.42 -15.26
C ALA A 291 0.05 14.39 -14.35
N THR A 292 -0.58 15.51 -13.97
CA THR A 292 0.07 16.52 -13.12
C THR A 292 0.30 15.99 -11.70
N GLU A 293 -0.67 15.31 -11.13
CA GLU A 293 -0.54 14.66 -9.81
C GLU A 293 0.48 13.53 -9.82
N LEU A 294 0.50 12.73 -10.90
CA LEU A 294 1.51 11.69 -11.08
C LEU A 294 2.92 12.31 -11.15
N GLN A 295 3.13 13.34 -11.96
CA GLN A 295 4.40 14.03 -12.06
C GLN A 295 4.84 14.64 -10.71
N SER A 296 3.90 15.21 -9.96
CA SER A 296 4.16 15.72 -8.61
C SER A 296 4.63 14.63 -7.66
N SER A 297 3.97 13.46 -7.69
CA SER A 297 4.36 12.30 -6.86
C SER A 297 5.73 11.74 -7.26
N VAL A 298 6.02 11.66 -8.55
CA VAL A 298 7.34 11.22 -9.06
C VAL A 298 8.44 12.22 -8.65
N ALA A 299 8.17 13.52 -8.72
CA ALA A 299 9.12 14.53 -8.27
C ALA A 299 9.39 14.42 -6.75
N ALA A 300 8.37 14.11 -5.94
CA ALA A 300 8.53 13.89 -4.51
C ALA A 300 9.49 12.74 -4.18
N ALA A 301 9.50 11.67 -4.97
CA ALA A 301 10.42 10.54 -4.78
C ALA A 301 11.91 10.91 -4.94
N GLY A 302 12.20 12.03 -5.60
CA GLY A 302 13.56 12.59 -5.70
C GLY A 302 13.99 13.45 -4.51
N ILE A 303 13.06 13.83 -3.63
CA ILE A 303 13.34 14.70 -2.48
C ILE A 303 13.92 13.83 -1.36
N LYS A 304 15.13 14.16 -0.92
CA LYS A 304 15.76 13.50 0.25
C LYS A 304 15.60 14.38 1.48
N LEU A 305 15.05 13.77 2.53
CA LEU A 305 14.96 14.37 3.86
C LEU A 305 16.09 13.81 4.73
N THR A 306 16.69 14.64 5.56
CA THR A 306 17.61 14.21 6.61
C THR A 306 16.83 13.60 7.78
N ALA A 307 17.48 12.80 8.62
CA ALA A 307 16.84 12.26 9.83
C ALA A 307 16.28 13.37 10.73
N SER A 308 17.01 14.49 10.88
CA SER A 308 16.55 15.63 11.66
C SER A 308 15.32 16.34 11.03
N GLU A 309 15.21 16.38 9.69
CA GLU A 309 14.02 16.90 9.02
C GLU A 309 12.82 15.97 9.21
N VAL A 310 13.02 14.66 9.18
CA VAL A 310 11.99 13.65 9.47
C VAL A 310 11.49 13.79 10.91
N ASP A 311 12.39 13.85 11.89
CA ASP A 311 12.03 14.03 13.30
C ASP A 311 11.33 15.37 13.56
N TRP A 312 11.79 16.44 12.92
CA TRP A 312 11.14 17.74 13.00
C TRP A 312 9.73 17.72 12.42
N LEU A 313 9.53 17.13 11.23
CA LEU A 313 8.20 16.97 10.63
C LEU A 313 7.28 16.11 11.51
N ASP A 314 7.82 15.12 12.20
CA ASP A 314 7.06 14.22 13.09
C ASP A 314 6.81 14.80 14.50
N LEU A 315 7.19 16.07 14.73
CA LEU A 315 7.06 16.81 15.99
C LEU A 315 7.89 16.19 17.15
N LYS A 316 8.98 15.51 16.85
CA LYS A 316 9.91 14.93 17.84
C LYS A 316 11.04 15.89 18.21
N ALA A 317 11.19 16.99 17.46
CA ALA A 317 12.20 18.01 17.64
C ALA A 317 11.63 19.43 17.41
#